data_e69bf65ad3c7617d0fea641b37b110cf
#
_entry.id   e69bf65ad3c7617d0fea641b37b110cf
#
_cell.length_a   1.000
_cell.length_b   1.000
_cell.length_c   1.000
_cell.angle_alpha   90.00
_cell.angle_beta   90.00
_cell.angle_gamma   90.00
#
_symmetry.space_group_name_H-M   'P 1'
#
loop_
_entity.id
_entity.type
_entity.pdbx_description
1 polymer ?
#
loop_
_entity_poly.entity_id
_entity_poly.type
_entity_poly.pdbx_seq_one_letter_code
_entity_poly.pdbx_strand_id
1 'polypeptide(L)'
;VRIRLAECRRGWLGCADMNFRWLNALLWGNSVALAWMWGLGLFFSVQMTFMFGLQGLLLFAIPNALGLMLFGFLTQKVALSHAGGQESLALFFDKFAKPFRLALYLYQVLALTLTVFALVRYLFVPLQLTAGPLFALYLCLIVFVILAAGCLFGEEFGIAKIKHSHTLMGLVLLGCIGFILLGLQPLLPAAFSWSAPFPKEWTGPSFWGYAVPLTVGLLVGPWLDLQHWQRAIQIHREKTSIRLSYFFGGGIFFLLLLFHGCLAWWVMGKEGSPLSAIEASDGFKYAHDLVTRYFIRNYTSTGWMPMAYFTFLSICVLSTLDSGYIALKWFLGSNVDKSQNMLIGLIPKPIIASPIPSFMLVGAVTLGGIWAKLELEYFMVAYASFFVGYAALAIARCFVPNSQQPLPQIRMLSMASMSIVIFAFGYLNSQTSLLLLGSLLPLVYVCWLVFNTDLLRVVHEKAGEVMEAAAEIPAIRAMTRAATAVTGSDVRAPEHDHALAGHFEGKWFVYSMIATYADTNSVGNVYFGMYPMFVGKTRELFFNATMPDFDLKTTQFYILTRSFEHKFVREAREFDRITVKIRIGEYNRKFCTLEHQIFNSDHALLGKGKQSLLFVSAKDYSLLDIPPEVYTSFISYA
;
A
#
# COMPACT_ATOMS: atom_id res chain seq x y z
N VAL A 1 30.91 -34.56 -18.86
CA VAL A 1 31.59 -33.42 -18.21
C VAL A 1 30.95 -32.09 -18.63
N ARG A 2 30.65 -31.84 -19.93
CA ARG A 2 29.99 -30.59 -20.38
C ARG A 2 28.56 -30.38 -19.81
N ILE A 3 27.78 -31.43 -19.59
CA ILE A 3 26.42 -31.35 -19.02
C ILE A 3 26.47 -30.96 -17.53
N ARG A 4 27.37 -31.52 -16.74
CA ARG A 4 27.55 -31.15 -15.32
C ARG A 4 28.04 -29.73 -15.11
N LEU A 5 28.88 -29.20 -16.01
CA LEU A 5 29.32 -27.80 -15.96
C LEU A 5 28.21 -26.80 -16.31
N ALA A 6 27.26 -27.18 -17.19
CA ALA A 6 26.08 -26.36 -17.51
C ALA A 6 25.05 -26.34 -16.36
N GLU A 7 24.89 -27.43 -15.62
CA GLU A 7 24.02 -27.50 -14.44
C GLU A 7 24.64 -26.73 -13.25
N CYS A 8 25.95 -26.84 -13.00
CA CYS A 8 26.63 -26.00 -12.02
C CYS A 8 26.53 -24.50 -12.35
N ARG A 9 26.71 -24.12 -13.63
CA ARG A 9 26.54 -22.71 -14.03
C ARG A 9 25.11 -22.20 -13.84
N ARG A 10 24.08 -23.01 -14.12
CA ARG A 10 22.67 -22.65 -13.87
C ARG A 10 22.37 -22.54 -12.37
N GLY A 11 22.93 -23.41 -11.55
CA GLY A 11 22.83 -23.33 -10.09
C GLY A 11 23.50 -22.05 -9.52
N TRP A 12 24.69 -21.70 -10.01
CA TRP A 12 25.42 -20.48 -9.60
C TRP A 12 24.72 -19.20 -10.09
N LEU A 13 24.21 -19.17 -11.31
CA LEU A 13 23.45 -18.04 -11.85
C LEU A 13 22.10 -17.87 -11.11
N GLY A 14 21.44 -18.96 -10.78
CA GLY A 14 20.22 -18.92 -9.96
C GLY A 14 20.46 -18.42 -8.53
N CYS A 15 21.54 -18.85 -7.87
CA CYS A 15 21.93 -18.33 -6.55
C CYS A 15 22.38 -16.87 -6.59
N ALA A 16 23.12 -16.46 -7.63
CA ALA A 16 23.54 -15.07 -7.80
C ALA A 16 22.35 -14.14 -8.06
N ASP A 17 21.38 -14.57 -8.88
CA ASP A 17 20.16 -13.81 -9.17
C ASP A 17 19.24 -13.70 -7.94
N MET A 18 19.15 -14.75 -7.13
CA MET A 18 18.40 -14.77 -5.87
C MET A 18 19.05 -13.85 -4.83
N ASN A 19 20.37 -13.88 -4.68
CA ASN A 19 21.11 -12.99 -3.78
C ASN A 19 20.96 -11.51 -4.20
N PHE A 20 20.96 -11.21 -5.49
CA PHE A 20 20.78 -9.86 -6.01
C PHE A 20 19.36 -9.32 -5.73
N ARG A 21 18.33 -10.14 -5.89
CA ARG A 21 16.93 -9.76 -5.60
C ARG A 21 16.70 -9.50 -4.10
N TRP A 22 17.30 -10.31 -3.23
CA TRP A 22 17.22 -10.11 -1.79
C TRP A 22 17.92 -8.82 -1.36
N LEU A 23 19.11 -8.55 -1.89
CA LEU A 23 19.85 -7.31 -1.62
C LEU A 23 19.06 -6.09 -2.09
N ASN A 24 18.47 -6.12 -3.29
CA ASN A 24 17.64 -5.03 -3.79
C ASN A 24 16.40 -4.80 -2.91
N ALA A 25 15.80 -5.86 -2.38
CA ALA A 25 14.68 -5.74 -1.42
C ALA A 25 15.13 -5.09 -0.10
N LEU A 26 16.34 -5.40 0.39
CA LEU A 26 16.90 -4.77 1.58
C LEU A 26 17.20 -3.28 1.36
N LEU A 27 17.78 -2.91 0.22
CA LEU A 27 18.04 -1.50 -0.14
C LEU A 27 16.74 -0.70 -0.23
N TRP A 28 15.69 -1.26 -0.83
CA TRP A 28 14.36 -0.66 -0.83
C TRP A 28 13.75 -0.62 0.57
N GLY A 29 13.97 -1.66 1.40
CA GLY A 29 13.54 -1.69 2.80
C GLY A 29 14.13 -0.53 3.61
N ASN A 30 15.43 -0.28 3.46
CA ASN A 30 16.06 0.88 4.08
C ASN A 30 15.42 2.20 3.59
N SER A 31 15.16 2.34 2.29
CA SER A 31 14.47 3.52 1.75
C SER A 31 13.04 3.66 2.27
N VAL A 32 12.31 2.56 2.46
CA VAL A 32 10.98 2.55 3.06
C VAL A 32 11.02 3.04 4.51
N ALA A 33 11.96 2.52 5.31
CA ALA A 33 12.12 2.92 6.71
C ALA A 33 12.44 4.41 6.84
N LEU A 34 13.41 4.90 6.08
CA LEU A 34 13.84 6.30 6.14
C LEU A 34 12.75 7.28 5.66
N ALA A 35 11.96 6.90 4.67
CA ALA A 35 10.82 7.72 4.23
C ALA A 35 9.73 7.84 5.29
N TRP A 36 9.57 6.84 6.17
CA TRP A 36 8.56 6.81 7.22
C TRP A 36 9.01 7.45 8.55
N MET A 37 10.25 7.91 8.63
CA MET A 37 10.78 8.46 9.89
C MET A 37 10.08 9.73 10.36
N TRP A 38 9.68 10.61 9.46
CA TRP A 38 8.98 11.89 9.69
C TRP A 38 9.56 12.78 10.81
N GLY A 39 10.68 12.42 11.40
CA GLY A 39 11.14 13.03 12.64
C GLY A 39 10.18 12.85 13.83
N LEU A 40 8.90 12.75 13.53
CA LEU A 40 7.80 12.57 14.46
C LEU A 40 7.93 11.26 15.24
N GLY A 41 8.19 10.15 14.57
CA GLY A 41 8.34 8.84 15.19
C GLY A 41 9.40 8.82 16.29
N LEU A 42 10.51 9.53 16.07
CA LEU A 42 11.59 9.63 17.05
C LEU A 42 11.13 10.39 18.31
N PHE A 43 10.54 11.57 18.15
CA PHE A 43 10.09 12.38 19.29
C PHE A 43 8.93 11.73 20.06
N PHE A 44 8.02 11.05 19.37
CA PHE A 44 6.98 10.27 20.03
C PHE A 44 7.51 9.02 20.74
N SER A 45 8.57 8.38 20.23
CA SER A 45 9.21 7.27 20.97
C SER A 45 9.74 7.72 22.34
N VAL A 46 10.28 8.95 22.42
CA VAL A 46 10.69 9.55 23.69
C VAL A 46 9.50 9.77 24.61
N GLN A 47 8.43 10.39 24.10
CA GLN A 47 7.23 10.68 24.87
C GLN A 47 6.55 9.41 25.39
N MET A 48 6.37 8.40 24.55
CA MET A 48 5.77 7.12 24.95
C MET A 48 6.61 6.38 25.97
N THR A 49 7.95 6.43 25.83
CA THR A 49 8.87 5.87 26.83
C THR A 49 8.76 6.63 28.15
N PHE A 50 8.65 7.95 28.11
CA PHE A 50 8.49 8.77 29.31
C PHE A 50 7.18 8.47 30.04
N MET A 51 6.07 8.35 29.31
CA MET A 51 4.73 8.17 29.89
C MET A 51 4.50 6.75 30.42
N PHE A 52 4.93 5.74 29.71
CA PHE A 52 4.57 4.33 29.97
C PHE A 52 5.78 3.40 30.04
N GLY A 53 7.00 3.93 30.13
CA GLY A 53 8.22 3.12 30.16
C GLY A 53 8.49 2.36 28.88
N LEU A 54 9.25 1.28 28.98
CA LEU A 54 9.59 0.42 27.84
C LEU A 54 8.35 -0.22 27.19
N GLN A 55 7.31 -0.51 27.97
CA GLN A 55 6.05 -1.04 27.45
C GLN A 55 5.37 -0.03 26.52
N GLY A 56 5.40 1.27 26.86
CA GLY A 56 4.92 2.34 26.02
C GLY A 56 5.71 2.46 24.71
N LEU A 57 7.03 2.34 24.79
CA LEU A 57 7.88 2.29 23.59
C LEU A 57 7.48 1.14 22.65
N LEU A 58 7.26 -0.06 23.19
CA LEU A 58 6.85 -1.23 22.40
C LEU A 58 5.43 -1.05 21.83
N LEU A 59 4.50 -0.51 22.62
CA LEU A 59 3.14 -0.18 22.17
C LEU A 59 3.15 0.81 20.99
N PHE A 60 4.12 1.70 20.93
CA PHE A 60 4.29 2.64 19.83
C PHE A 60 5.04 2.03 18.64
N ALA A 61 6.17 1.36 18.88
CA ALA A 61 7.07 0.89 17.82
C ALA A 61 6.52 -0.31 17.04
N ILE A 62 5.86 -1.28 17.72
CA ILE A 62 5.34 -2.49 17.08
C ILE A 62 4.23 -2.16 16.07
N PRO A 63 3.16 -1.42 16.39
CA PRO A 63 2.11 -1.09 15.43
C PRO A 63 2.61 -0.29 14.23
N ASN A 64 3.56 0.62 14.45
CA ASN A 64 4.22 1.38 13.40
C ASN A 64 4.93 0.47 12.38
N ALA A 65 5.75 -0.46 12.88
CA ALA A 65 6.44 -1.44 12.04
C ALA A 65 5.46 -2.37 11.32
N LEU A 66 4.43 -2.85 12.04
CA LEU A 66 3.39 -3.71 11.48
C LEU A 66 2.57 -2.98 10.40
N GLY A 67 2.33 -1.68 10.54
CA GLY A 67 1.65 -0.87 9.53
C GLY A 67 2.37 -0.90 8.18
N LEU A 68 3.70 -0.73 8.19
CA LEU A 68 4.53 -0.86 6.99
C LEU A 68 4.49 -2.28 6.40
N MET A 69 4.65 -3.30 7.25
CA MET A 69 4.62 -4.69 6.80
C MET A 69 3.28 -5.07 6.20
N LEU A 70 2.17 -4.65 6.82
CA LEU A 70 0.80 -4.87 6.34
C LEU A 70 0.56 -4.18 5.00
N PHE A 71 1.00 -2.93 4.85
CA PHE A 71 0.94 -2.20 3.58
C PHE A 71 1.66 -2.99 2.48
N GLY A 72 2.89 -3.43 2.72
CA GLY A 72 3.66 -4.22 1.75
C GLY A 72 3.03 -5.56 1.41
N PHE A 73 2.44 -6.23 2.38
CA PHE A 73 1.75 -7.50 2.17
C PHE A 73 0.51 -7.34 1.29
N LEU A 74 -0.36 -6.38 1.58
CA LEU A 74 -1.61 -6.18 0.86
C LEU A 74 -1.38 -5.58 -0.54
N THR A 75 -0.44 -4.64 -0.70
CA THR A 75 -0.09 -4.10 -2.02
C THR A 75 0.56 -5.14 -2.93
N GLN A 76 1.36 -6.06 -2.38
CA GLN A 76 1.86 -7.21 -3.13
C GLN A 76 0.73 -8.12 -3.59
N LYS A 77 -0.29 -8.37 -2.74
CA LYS A 77 -1.48 -9.15 -3.10
C LYS A 77 -2.23 -8.47 -4.25
N VAL A 78 -2.46 -7.16 -4.18
CA VAL A 78 -3.11 -6.38 -5.26
C VAL A 78 -2.31 -6.47 -6.55
N ALA A 79 -0.98 -6.32 -6.49
CA ALA A 79 -0.11 -6.40 -7.66
C ALA A 79 -0.14 -7.78 -8.34
N LEU A 80 -0.32 -8.87 -7.58
CA LEU A 80 -0.40 -10.24 -8.10
C LEU A 80 -1.81 -10.61 -8.59
N SER A 81 -2.88 -10.09 -7.98
CA SER A 81 -4.26 -10.42 -8.35
C SER A 81 -4.70 -9.82 -9.68
N HIS A 82 -4.04 -8.76 -10.14
CA HIS A 82 -4.26 -8.18 -11.46
C HIS A 82 -3.28 -8.83 -12.44
N ALA A 83 -3.57 -10.06 -12.85
CA ALA A 83 -2.78 -10.81 -13.84
C ALA A 83 -2.77 -10.04 -15.17
N GLY A 84 -1.74 -9.28 -15.43
CA GLY A 84 -1.64 -8.50 -16.67
C GLY A 84 -0.52 -7.49 -16.73
N GLY A 85 0.42 -7.44 -15.79
CA GLY A 85 1.62 -6.65 -16.00
C GLY A 85 1.97 -5.60 -14.96
N GLN A 86 3.07 -4.92 -15.23
CA GLN A 86 3.73 -3.94 -14.36
C GLN A 86 2.85 -2.70 -14.01
N GLU A 87 1.73 -2.49 -14.72
CA GLU A 87 0.86 -1.32 -14.56
C GLU A 87 -0.30 -1.54 -13.59
N SER A 88 -0.53 -2.76 -13.10
CA SER A 88 -1.71 -3.09 -12.30
C SER A 88 -1.81 -2.29 -10.98
N LEU A 89 -0.70 -2.10 -10.27
CA LEU A 89 -0.70 -1.33 -9.01
C LEU A 89 -0.84 0.18 -9.24
N ALA A 90 -0.25 0.71 -10.31
CA ALA A 90 -0.42 2.12 -10.69
C ALA A 90 -1.86 2.40 -11.11
N LEU A 91 -2.47 1.51 -11.90
CA LEU A 91 -3.89 1.60 -12.29
C LEU A 91 -4.83 1.50 -11.09
N PHE A 92 -4.51 0.64 -10.11
CA PHE A 92 -5.27 0.56 -8.87
C PHE A 92 -5.24 1.89 -8.11
N PHE A 93 -4.06 2.52 -8.00
CA PHE A 93 -3.90 3.83 -7.38
C PHE A 93 -4.65 4.93 -8.16
N ASP A 94 -4.58 4.89 -9.49
CA ASP A 94 -5.25 5.86 -10.36
C ASP A 94 -6.78 5.82 -10.30
N LYS A 95 -7.36 4.69 -9.90
CA LYS A 95 -8.81 4.54 -9.70
C LYS A 95 -9.35 5.20 -8.41
N PHE A 96 -8.50 5.73 -7.53
CA PHE A 96 -8.98 6.50 -6.40
C PHE A 96 -9.68 7.78 -6.84
N ALA A 97 -10.86 8.04 -6.28
CA ALA A 97 -11.67 9.20 -6.63
C ALA A 97 -11.03 10.54 -6.18
N LYS A 98 -11.41 11.63 -6.83
CA LYS A 98 -10.83 12.99 -6.57
C LYS A 98 -10.78 13.40 -5.10
N PRO A 99 -11.84 13.23 -4.25
CA PRO A 99 -11.76 13.60 -2.84
C PRO A 99 -10.76 12.76 -2.03
N PHE A 100 -10.61 11.47 -2.38
CA PHE A 100 -9.59 10.64 -1.77
C PHE A 100 -8.17 11.11 -2.14
N ARG A 101 -7.96 11.52 -3.38
CA ARG A 101 -6.68 12.12 -3.82
C ARG A 101 -6.38 13.42 -3.11
N LEU A 102 -7.40 14.23 -2.83
CA LEU A 102 -7.25 15.44 -2.00
C LEU A 102 -6.82 15.07 -0.58
N ALA A 103 -7.42 14.03 0.02
CA ALA A 103 -7.03 13.54 1.34
C ALA A 103 -5.56 13.07 1.36
N LEU A 104 -5.10 12.34 0.33
CA LEU A 104 -3.70 11.95 0.17
C LEU A 104 -2.76 13.16 0.09
N TYR A 105 -3.13 14.19 -0.67
CA TYR A 105 -2.36 15.42 -0.78
C TYR A 105 -2.26 16.15 0.57
N LEU A 106 -3.41 16.36 1.24
CA LEU A 106 -3.47 17.02 2.54
C LEU A 106 -2.67 16.25 3.60
N TYR A 107 -2.79 14.92 3.60
CA TYR A 107 -2.01 14.07 4.48
C TYR A 107 -0.51 14.25 4.24
N GLN A 108 -0.07 14.25 2.97
CA GLN A 108 1.35 14.42 2.64
C GLN A 108 1.88 15.79 3.08
N VAL A 109 1.13 16.87 2.86
CA VAL A 109 1.51 18.22 3.32
C VAL A 109 1.58 18.27 4.85
N LEU A 110 0.60 17.68 5.55
CA LEU A 110 0.61 17.58 7.00
C LEU A 110 1.81 16.77 7.51
N ALA A 111 2.10 15.63 6.90
CA ALA A 111 3.25 14.79 7.26
C ALA A 111 4.58 15.55 7.14
N LEU A 112 4.77 16.28 6.04
CA LEU A 112 5.96 17.13 5.84
C LEU A 112 6.01 18.27 6.84
N THR A 113 4.87 18.90 7.15
CA THR A 113 4.77 19.95 8.17
C THR A 113 5.18 19.42 9.54
N LEU A 114 4.65 18.26 9.94
CA LEU A 114 5.00 17.62 11.21
C LEU A 114 6.49 17.27 11.29
N THR A 115 7.07 16.83 10.16
CA THR A 115 8.49 16.51 10.06
C THR A 115 9.37 17.74 10.32
N VAL A 116 9.09 18.85 9.62
CA VAL A 116 9.87 20.09 9.76
C VAL A 116 9.60 20.74 11.12
N PHE A 117 8.33 20.78 11.54
CA PHE A 117 7.94 21.33 12.84
C PHE A 117 8.65 20.61 13.98
N ALA A 118 8.65 19.27 13.99
CA ALA A 118 9.30 18.48 15.03
C ALA A 118 10.81 18.77 15.12
N LEU A 119 11.50 18.82 13.99
CA LEU A 119 12.92 19.13 13.97
C LEU A 119 13.20 20.54 14.47
N VAL A 120 12.46 21.53 13.99
CA VAL A 120 12.67 22.93 14.38
C VAL A 120 12.30 23.15 15.85
N ARG A 121 11.15 22.65 16.29
CA ARG A 121 10.62 22.84 17.65
C ARG A 121 11.44 22.10 18.70
N TYR A 122 11.87 20.87 18.43
CA TYR A 122 12.48 20.00 19.43
C TYR A 122 14.01 19.84 19.29
N LEU A 123 14.60 20.35 18.20
CA LEU A 123 16.05 20.40 18.06
C LEU A 123 16.56 21.83 18.00
N PHE A 124 16.11 22.64 17.03
CA PHE A 124 16.72 23.96 16.79
C PHE A 124 16.27 25.03 17.78
N VAL A 125 15.01 25.04 18.21
CA VAL A 125 14.54 25.99 19.23
C VAL A 125 15.27 25.79 20.57
N PRO A 126 15.47 24.58 21.09
CA PRO A 126 16.27 24.33 22.28
C PRO A 126 17.76 24.72 22.15
N LEU A 127 18.34 24.63 20.95
CA LEU A 127 19.73 25.04 20.69
C LEU A 127 19.92 26.55 20.74
N GLN A 128 18.85 27.32 20.62
CA GLN A 128 18.95 28.77 20.67
C GLN A 128 19.05 29.28 22.09
N LEU A 129 20.23 29.75 22.44
CA LEU A 129 20.57 30.15 23.82
C LEU A 129 20.16 31.57 24.18
N THR A 130 19.83 32.45 23.22
CA THR A 130 19.47 33.86 23.48
C THR A 130 18.33 34.30 22.58
N ALA A 131 17.17 34.58 23.19
CA ALA A 131 16.01 35.12 22.50
C ALA A 131 16.23 36.64 22.23
N GLY A 132 16.90 36.93 21.13
CA GLY A 132 17.07 38.30 20.64
C GLY A 132 16.10 38.65 19.51
N PRO A 133 16.12 39.93 19.04
CA PRO A 133 15.28 40.35 17.91
C PRO A 133 15.52 39.60 16.62
N LEU A 134 16.66 38.91 16.49
CA LEU A 134 17.01 38.07 15.34
C LEU A 134 16.39 36.66 15.38
N PHE A 135 15.66 36.31 16.45
CA PHE A 135 15.06 34.97 16.59
C PHE A 135 14.14 34.57 15.44
N ALA A 136 13.26 35.50 15.05
CA ALA A 136 12.36 35.26 13.93
C ALA A 136 13.11 35.00 12.61
N LEU A 137 14.16 35.78 12.34
CA LEU A 137 15.00 35.61 11.19
C LEU A 137 15.75 34.27 11.22
N TYR A 138 16.29 33.90 12.37
CA TYR A 138 16.95 32.59 12.57
C TYR A 138 16.00 31.42 12.27
N LEU A 139 14.77 31.46 12.82
CA LEU A 139 13.77 30.41 12.54
C LEU A 139 13.40 30.35 11.06
N CYS A 140 13.15 31.50 10.41
CA CYS A 140 12.86 31.53 8.97
C CYS A 140 14.02 30.94 8.15
N LEU A 141 15.27 31.31 8.50
CA LEU A 141 16.45 30.80 7.83
C LEU A 141 16.59 29.27 7.98
N ILE A 142 16.44 28.76 9.20
CA ILE A 142 16.52 27.32 9.48
C ILE A 142 15.44 26.55 8.70
N VAL A 143 14.19 27.00 8.75
CA VAL A 143 13.09 26.36 8.01
C VAL A 143 13.37 26.40 6.50
N PHE A 144 13.84 27.52 5.98
CA PHE A 144 14.21 27.64 4.56
C PHE A 144 15.33 26.66 4.17
N VAL A 145 16.42 26.59 4.96
CA VAL A 145 17.55 25.68 4.68
C VAL A 145 17.13 24.23 4.69
N ILE A 146 16.31 23.81 5.68
CA ILE A 146 15.82 22.45 5.79
C ILE A 146 14.95 22.08 4.57
N LEU A 147 14.01 22.95 4.19
CA LEU A 147 13.13 22.73 3.06
C LEU A 147 13.89 22.75 1.73
N ALA A 148 14.83 23.69 1.57
CA ALA A 148 15.68 23.78 0.38
C ALA A 148 16.55 22.51 0.21
N ALA A 149 17.14 22.00 1.30
CA ALA A 149 17.88 20.75 1.28
C ALA A 149 16.99 19.57 0.83
N GLY A 150 15.78 19.43 1.38
CA GLY A 150 14.82 18.40 0.95
C GLY A 150 14.46 18.52 -0.53
N CYS A 151 14.20 19.72 -1.03
CA CYS A 151 13.92 19.98 -2.45
C CYS A 151 15.11 19.61 -3.36
N LEU A 152 16.31 20.05 -3.00
CA LEU A 152 17.53 19.81 -3.79
C LEU A 152 17.86 18.30 -3.88
N PHE A 153 17.80 17.60 -2.74
CA PHE A 153 18.03 16.15 -2.72
C PHE A 153 16.96 15.39 -3.49
N GLY A 154 15.68 15.77 -3.30
CA GLY A 154 14.57 15.14 -4.03
C GLY A 154 14.66 15.35 -5.55
N GLU A 155 15.05 16.53 -6.00
CA GLU A 155 15.24 16.82 -7.42
C GLU A 155 16.41 16.04 -8.03
N GLU A 156 17.57 15.99 -7.35
CA GLU A 156 18.79 15.34 -7.84
C GLU A 156 18.64 13.81 -7.93
N PHE A 157 18.05 13.19 -6.92
CA PHE A 157 17.98 11.73 -6.88
C PHE A 157 16.77 11.16 -7.58
N GLY A 158 15.59 11.75 -7.44
CA GLY A 158 14.33 11.20 -7.96
C GLY A 158 14.07 9.75 -7.50
N ILE A 159 12.94 9.17 -7.92
CA ILE A 159 12.55 7.82 -7.44
C ILE A 159 13.50 6.70 -7.90
N ALA A 160 14.18 6.87 -9.04
CA ALA A 160 15.06 5.82 -9.58
C ALA A 160 16.35 5.65 -8.77
N LYS A 161 16.89 6.76 -8.22
CA LYS A 161 18.17 6.79 -7.50
C LYS A 161 18.01 6.85 -5.98
N ILE A 162 16.82 7.16 -5.45
CA ILE A 162 16.60 7.43 -4.02
C ILE A 162 17.05 6.29 -3.11
N LYS A 163 16.92 5.03 -3.56
CA LYS A 163 17.39 3.89 -2.76
C LYS A 163 18.89 3.93 -2.50
N HIS A 164 19.70 4.45 -3.44
CA HIS A 164 21.14 4.57 -3.28
C HIS A 164 21.51 5.72 -2.34
N SER A 165 20.84 6.87 -2.48
CA SER A 165 20.98 7.98 -1.54
C SER A 165 20.62 7.56 -0.11
N HIS A 166 19.48 6.88 0.06
CA HIS A 166 19.06 6.37 1.36
C HIS A 166 19.96 5.26 1.89
N THR A 167 20.63 4.49 1.04
CA THR A 167 21.64 3.52 1.48
C THR A 167 22.83 4.25 2.12
N LEU A 168 23.33 5.30 1.48
CA LEU A 168 24.39 6.13 2.07
C LEU A 168 23.93 6.76 3.39
N MET A 169 22.74 7.35 3.42
CA MET A 169 22.15 7.91 4.65
C MET A 169 22.03 6.86 5.75
N GLY A 170 21.57 5.65 5.43
CA GLY A 170 21.47 4.52 6.37
C GLY A 170 22.83 4.10 6.93
N LEU A 171 23.90 4.09 6.12
CA LEU A 171 25.24 3.79 6.59
C LEU A 171 25.75 4.87 7.56
N VAL A 172 25.48 6.16 7.27
CA VAL A 172 25.83 7.25 8.19
C VAL A 172 25.03 7.14 9.48
N LEU A 173 23.73 6.80 9.42
CA LEU A 173 22.90 6.56 10.61
C LEU A 173 23.48 5.43 11.47
N LEU A 174 23.86 4.31 10.86
CA LEU A 174 24.51 3.20 11.59
C LEU A 174 25.80 3.65 12.26
N GLY A 175 26.60 4.46 11.57
CA GLY A 175 27.80 5.08 12.14
C GLY A 175 27.49 5.96 13.35
N CYS A 176 26.46 6.83 13.24
CA CYS A 176 26.03 7.69 14.34
C CYS A 176 25.52 6.85 15.54
N ILE A 177 24.71 5.83 15.29
CA ILE A 177 24.21 4.91 16.32
C ILE A 177 25.38 4.20 17.02
N GLY A 178 26.31 3.63 16.23
CA GLY A 178 27.50 2.95 16.77
C GLY A 178 28.35 3.88 17.62
N PHE A 179 28.58 5.11 17.17
CA PHE A 179 29.34 6.12 17.90
C PHE A 179 28.67 6.51 19.22
N ILE A 180 27.35 6.72 19.21
CA ILE A 180 26.56 7.02 20.42
C ILE A 180 26.63 5.84 21.39
N LEU A 181 26.42 4.62 20.93
CA LEU A 181 26.45 3.42 21.78
C LEU A 181 27.82 3.20 22.43
N LEU A 182 28.90 3.39 21.69
CA LEU A 182 30.27 3.34 22.23
C LEU A 182 30.51 4.42 23.29
N GLY A 183 30.01 5.63 23.07
CA GLY A 183 30.10 6.71 24.04
C GLY A 183 29.26 6.49 25.30
N LEU A 184 28.14 5.75 25.16
CA LEU A 184 27.27 5.42 26.31
C LEU A 184 27.80 4.27 27.16
N GLN A 185 28.58 3.34 26.60
CA GLN A 185 29.03 2.13 27.28
C GLN A 185 29.64 2.39 28.66
N PRO A 186 30.57 3.34 28.85
CA PRO A 186 31.16 3.63 30.16
C PRO A 186 30.19 4.36 31.11
N LEU A 187 29.06 4.83 30.62
CA LEU A 187 28.09 5.62 31.34
C LEU A 187 26.84 4.83 31.74
N LEU A 188 26.74 3.56 31.34
CA LEU A 188 25.60 2.72 31.68
C LEU A 188 25.52 2.50 33.20
N PRO A 189 24.35 2.68 33.85
CA PRO A 189 24.20 2.39 35.27
C PRO A 189 24.25 0.90 35.53
N ALA A 190 24.80 0.50 36.70
CA ALA A 190 24.89 -0.89 37.11
C ALA A 190 23.51 -1.57 37.34
N ALA A 191 22.48 -0.78 37.63
CA ALA A 191 21.10 -1.23 37.77
C ALA A 191 20.16 -0.41 36.88
N PHE A 192 19.41 -1.09 36.03
CA PHE A 192 18.46 -0.50 35.12
C PHE A 192 17.04 -0.72 35.68
N SER A 193 16.31 0.34 36.02
CA SER A 193 14.90 0.26 36.38
C SER A 193 14.03 0.32 35.14
N TRP A 194 13.15 -0.65 34.96
CA TRP A 194 12.22 -0.72 33.84
C TRP A 194 10.94 0.12 34.03
N SER A 195 10.81 0.78 35.17
CA SER A 195 9.67 1.63 35.48
C SER A 195 9.81 3.02 34.82
N ALA A 196 8.68 3.57 34.37
CA ALA A 196 8.63 4.97 33.96
C ALA A 196 8.83 5.86 35.19
N PRO A 197 9.52 7.01 35.07
CA PRO A 197 9.71 7.94 36.18
C PRO A 197 8.40 8.48 36.75
N PHE A 198 7.41 8.68 35.86
CA PHE A 198 6.07 9.18 36.18
C PHE A 198 5.04 8.33 35.43
N PRO A 199 4.79 7.08 35.86
CA PRO A 199 3.94 6.17 35.11
C PRO A 199 2.51 6.71 35.04
N LYS A 200 1.99 6.85 33.81
CA LYS A 200 0.59 7.11 33.57
C LYS A 200 -0.18 5.79 33.66
N GLU A 201 -1.40 5.86 34.16
CA GLU A 201 -2.24 4.67 34.24
C GLU A 201 -2.62 4.15 32.84
N TRP A 202 -2.47 2.82 32.63
CA TRP A 202 -2.85 2.16 31.39
C TRP A 202 -4.35 2.27 31.04
N THR A 203 -5.20 2.51 32.04
CA THR A 203 -6.65 2.71 31.88
C THR A 203 -7.05 4.16 31.98
N GLY A 204 -6.07 5.06 32.18
CA GLY A 204 -6.32 6.48 32.37
C GLY A 204 -6.63 7.26 31.08
N PRO A 205 -7.01 8.54 31.21
CA PRO A 205 -7.34 9.42 30.08
C PRO A 205 -6.22 9.50 29.03
N SER A 206 -4.95 9.53 29.46
CA SER A 206 -3.81 9.59 28.55
C SER A 206 -3.65 8.34 27.69
N PHE A 207 -4.02 7.18 28.20
CA PHE A 207 -3.99 5.95 27.41
C PHE A 207 -5.09 5.94 26.35
N TRP A 208 -6.34 6.14 26.76
CA TRP A 208 -7.48 6.04 25.86
C TRP A 208 -7.62 7.23 24.91
N GLY A 209 -7.31 8.44 25.36
CA GLY A 209 -7.45 9.65 24.56
C GLY A 209 -6.24 9.97 23.69
N TYR A 210 -5.08 9.31 23.90
CA TYR A 210 -3.87 9.61 23.16
C TYR A 210 -3.15 8.37 22.64
N ALA A 211 -2.74 7.43 23.50
CA ALA A 211 -1.95 6.28 23.07
C ALA A 211 -2.71 5.37 22.08
N VAL A 212 -3.99 5.12 22.33
CA VAL A 212 -4.84 4.28 21.46
C VAL A 212 -5.07 4.93 20.09
N PRO A 213 -5.52 6.20 19.98
CA PRO A 213 -5.64 6.88 18.68
C PRO A 213 -4.34 6.93 17.91
N LEU A 214 -3.23 7.23 18.59
CA LEU A 214 -1.90 7.25 17.99
C LEU A 214 -1.53 5.88 17.39
N THR A 215 -1.71 4.82 18.15
CA THR A 215 -1.42 3.44 17.74
C THR A 215 -2.24 3.04 16.50
N VAL A 216 -3.54 3.31 16.50
CA VAL A 216 -4.43 3.03 15.36
C VAL A 216 -4.03 3.85 14.14
N GLY A 217 -3.76 5.14 14.33
CA GLY A 217 -3.33 6.03 13.25
C GLY A 217 -2.04 5.56 12.57
N LEU A 218 -1.07 5.12 13.35
CA LEU A 218 0.23 4.66 12.84
C LEU A 218 0.14 3.31 12.12
N LEU A 219 -0.73 2.42 12.58
CA LEU A 219 -0.97 1.14 11.92
C LEU A 219 -1.55 1.31 10.51
N VAL A 220 -2.41 2.29 10.31
CA VAL A 220 -3.08 2.51 9.02
C VAL A 220 -2.46 3.65 8.18
N GLY A 221 -1.59 4.46 8.77
CA GLY A 221 -0.99 5.65 8.14
C GLY A 221 -0.31 5.42 6.79
N PRO A 222 0.46 4.33 6.56
CA PRO A 222 1.14 4.08 5.29
C PRO A 222 0.22 4.07 4.06
N TRP A 223 -1.08 3.82 4.25
CA TRP A 223 -2.09 3.81 3.19
C TRP A 223 -2.43 5.19 2.61
N LEU A 224 -2.15 6.24 3.36
CA LEU A 224 -2.38 7.63 2.95
C LEU A 224 -1.09 8.33 2.51
N ASP A 225 0.06 7.74 2.76
CA ASP A 225 1.33 8.33 2.40
C ASP A 225 1.67 8.07 0.92
N LEU A 226 1.74 9.14 0.14
CA LEU A 226 2.11 9.10 -1.28
C LEU A 226 3.51 8.50 -1.50
N GLN A 227 4.43 8.66 -0.55
CA GLN A 227 5.79 8.13 -0.62
C GLN A 227 5.77 6.60 -0.67
N HIS A 228 4.88 5.96 0.10
CA HIS A 228 4.74 4.51 0.11
C HIS A 228 4.09 3.97 -1.17
N TRP A 229 3.05 4.61 -1.68
CA TRP A 229 2.44 4.24 -2.95
C TRP A 229 3.43 4.33 -4.11
N GLN A 230 4.17 5.42 -4.19
CA GLN A 230 5.18 5.61 -5.23
C GLN A 230 6.29 4.55 -5.16
N ARG A 231 6.78 4.24 -3.95
CA ARG A 231 7.79 3.18 -3.75
C ARG A 231 7.25 1.81 -4.09
N ALA A 232 6.06 1.45 -3.65
CA ALA A 232 5.46 0.15 -3.98
C ALA A 232 5.34 -0.05 -5.48
N ILE A 233 4.90 0.98 -6.23
CA ILE A 233 4.82 0.97 -7.69
C ILE A 233 6.23 0.80 -8.31
N GLN A 234 7.23 1.53 -7.81
CA GLN A 234 8.59 1.44 -8.34
C GLN A 234 9.26 0.09 -8.05
N ILE A 235 9.11 -0.44 -6.83
CA ILE A 235 9.59 -1.76 -6.43
C ILE A 235 8.99 -2.84 -7.34
N HIS A 236 7.68 -2.72 -7.63
CA HIS A 236 7.00 -3.63 -8.55
C HIS A 236 7.54 -3.54 -9.97
N ARG A 237 7.78 -2.33 -10.49
CA ARG A 237 8.41 -2.11 -11.81
C ARG A 237 9.81 -2.73 -11.92
N GLU A 238 10.58 -2.70 -10.83
CA GLU A 238 11.90 -3.34 -10.75
C GLU A 238 11.82 -4.86 -10.55
N LYS A 239 10.63 -5.47 -10.58
CA LYS A 239 10.42 -6.91 -10.34
C LYS A 239 10.98 -7.40 -9.00
N THR A 240 11.04 -6.51 -8.01
CA THR A 240 11.44 -6.82 -6.63
C THR A 240 10.19 -7.09 -5.80
N SER A 241 10.30 -7.93 -4.77
CA SER A 241 9.18 -8.25 -3.88
C SER A 241 8.84 -7.05 -2.99
N ILE A 242 7.62 -6.49 -3.17
CA ILE A 242 7.10 -5.41 -2.31
C ILE A 242 7.00 -5.90 -0.87
N ARG A 243 6.44 -7.09 -0.66
CA ARG A 243 6.30 -7.70 0.68
C ARG A 243 7.63 -7.78 1.42
N LEU A 244 8.68 -8.26 0.76
CA LEU A 244 9.98 -8.43 1.38
C LEU A 244 10.64 -7.06 1.67
N SER A 245 10.52 -6.10 0.76
CA SER A 245 11.05 -4.75 0.96
C SER A 245 10.40 -4.05 2.13
N TYR A 246 9.07 -4.15 2.29
CA TYR A 246 8.36 -3.55 3.40
C TYR A 246 8.54 -4.32 4.71
N PHE A 247 8.80 -5.62 4.67
CA PHE A 247 9.19 -6.39 5.84
C PHE A 247 10.54 -5.90 6.40
N PHE A 248 11.55 -5.74 5.54
CA PHE A 248 12.81 -5.13 5.95
C PHE A 248 12.64 -3.68 6.40
N GLY A 249 11.82 -2.91 5.70
CA GLY A 249 11.52 -1.53 6.06
C GLY A 249 10.91 -1.40 7.44
N GLY A 250 9.91 -2.21 7.76
CA GLY A 250 9.31 -2.26 9.09
C GLY A 250 10.31 -2.68 10.18
N GLY A 251 11.16 -3.68 9.89
CA GLY A 251 12.19 -4.12 10.82
C GLY A 251 13.26 -3.05 11.11
N ILE A 252 13.78 -2.39 10.07
CA ILE A 252 14.76 -1.29 10.21
C ILE A 252 14.12 -0.13 10.99
N PHE A 253 12.90 0.26 10.62
CA PHE A 253 12.18 1.33 11.30
C PHE A 253 11.94 1.02 12.78
N PHE A 254 11.54 -0.21 13.10
CA PHE A 254 11.38 -0.67 14.48
C PHE A 254 12.67 -0.52 15.29
N LEU A 255 13.81 -0.94 14.72
CA LEU A 255 15.11 -0.83 15.38
C LEU A 255 15.53 0.64 15.63
N LEU A 256 15.23 1.54 14.70
CA LEU A 256 15.51 2.97 14.86
C LEU A 256 14.66 3.59 15.97
N LEU A 257 13.38 3.23 16.06
CA LEU A 257 12.51 3.67 17.17
C LEU A 257 12.96 3.11 18.52
N LEU A 258 13.33 1.81 18.57
CA LEU A 258 13.88 1.19 19.78
C LEU A 258 15.15 1.89 20.24
N PHE A 259 16.09 2.13 19.33
CA PHE A 259 17.32 2.85 19.65
C PHE A 259 17.03 4.20 20.32
N HIS A 260 16.16 4.99 19.69
CA HIS A 260 15.86 6.34 20.17
C HIS A 260 15.07 6.35 21.49
N GLY A 261 14.10 5.46 21.64
CA GLY A 261 13.36 5.28 22.90
C GLY A 261 14.24 4.74 24.05
N CYS A 262 15.13 3.79 23.75
CA CYS A 262 16.11 3.31 24.75
C CYS A 262 17.11 4.41 25.15
N LEU A 263 17.50 5.27 24.19
CA LEU A 263 18.33 6.45 24.50
C LEU A 263 17.60 7.41 25.44
N ALA A 264 16.31 7.67 25.19
CA ALA A 264 15.48 8.47 26.08
C ALA A 264 15.38 7.87 27.48
N TRP A 265 15.16 6.58 27.55
CA TRP A 265 15.09 5.85 28.81
C TRP A 265 16.42 5.91 29.59
N TRP A 266 17.56 5.77 28.91
CA TRP A 266 18.86 5.97 29.51
C TRP A 266 19.05 7.39 30.10
N VAL A 267 18.62 8.43 29.34
CA VAL A 267 18.67 9.84 29.82
C VAL A 267 17.84 10.02 31.09
N MET A 268 16.64 9.43 31.13
CA MET A 268 15.78 9.48 32.33
C MET A 268 16.44 8.85 33.55
N GLY A 269 17.18 7.74 33.38
CA GLY A 269 17.92 7.09 34.46
C GLY A 269 19.11 7.89 34.98
N LYS A 270 19.71 8.77 34.16
CA LYS A 270 20.88 9.59 34.56
C LYS A 270 20.50 10.84 35.35
N GLU A 271 19.45 11.52 34.95
CA GLU A 271 19.12 12.81 35.55
C GLU A 271 18.16 12.74 36.76
N GLY A 272 17.72 11.52 37.12
CA GLY A 272 16.89 11.31 38.31
C GLY A 272 15.48 11.95 38.29
N SER A 273 15.14 12.64 37.33
CA SER A 273 14.00 13.42 36.86
C SER A 273 14.45 14.78 36.38
N PRO A 274 14.73 14.96 35.09
CA PRO A 274 15.15 16.26 34.53
C PRO A 274 14.00 17.26 34.48
N LEU A 275 12.81 16.86 34.88
CA LEU A 275 11.60 17.67 34.85
C LEU A 275 11.28 18.18 36.26
N SER A 276 10.99 19.47 36.37
CA SER A 276 10.38 20.04 37.56
C SER A 276 9.04 19.38 37.88
N ALA A 277 8.54 19.49 39.10
CA ALA A 277 7.24 18.96 39.49
C ALA A 277 6.09 19.46 38.57
N ILE A 278 6.19 20.70 38.06
CA ILE A 278 5.23 21.28 37.11
C ILE A 278 5.37 20.60 35.73
N GLU A 279 6.60 20.44 35.25
CA GLU A 279 6.87 19.73 34.01
C GLU A 279 6.47 18.26 34.11
N ALA A 280 6.57 17.64 35.28
CA ALA A 280 6.13 16.28 35.52
C ALA A 280 4.60 16.13 35.45
N SER A 281 3.84 17.11 35.96
CA SER A 281 2.37 17.13 35.83
C SER A 281 1.91 17.29 34.39
N ASP A 282 2.64 18.10 33.60
CA ASP A 282 2.42 18.37 32.18
C ASP A 282 3.39 17.62 31.26
N GLY A 283 4.07 16.60 31.75
CA GLY A 283 5.13 15.83 31.07
C GLY A 283 4.75 15.28 29.68
N PHE A 284 3.47 15.20 29.43
CA PHE A 284 2.89 14.96 28.12
C PHE A 284 3.40 15.97 27.05
N LYS A 285 3.50 17.25 27.40
CA LYS A 285 3.91 18.33 26.49
C LYS A 285 5.43 18.47 26.34
N TYR A 286 6.19 18.10 27.36
CA TYR A 286 7.61 18.45 27.48
C TYR A 286 8.57 17.26 27.28
N ALA A 287 8.06 16.06 27.07
CA ALA A 287 8.91 14.88 26.95
C ALA A 287 9.61 14.73 25.60
N HIS A 288 9.06 15.33 24.54
CA HIS A 288 9.54 15.11 23.17
C HIS A 288 11.01 15.49 22.94
N ASP A 289 11.50 16.54 23.57
CA ASP A 289 12.86 17.05 23.39
C ASP A 289 13.83 16.67 24.56
N LEU A 290 13.43 15.71 25.39
CA LEU A 290 14.20 15.29 26.56
C LEU A 290 15.64 14.93 26.23
N VAL A 291 15.86 14.11 25.21
CA VAL A 291 17.19 13.67 24.79
C VAL A 291 18.01 14.85 24.25
N THR A 292 17.38 15.73 23.48
CA THR A 292 18.01 16.94 22.95
C THR A 292 18.50 17.84 24.08
N ARG A 293 17.63 18.13 25.05
CA ARG A 293 17.98 18.96 26.21
C ARG A 293 19.11 18.38 27.05
N TYR A 294 19.10 17.06 27.23
CA TYR A 294 20.17 16.38 27.94
C TYR A 294 21.52 16.59 27.24
N PHE A 295 21.61 16.34 25.94
CA PHE A 295 22.86 16.53 25.20
C PHE A 295 23.31 18.00 25.14
N ILE A 296 22.40 18.95 25.08
CA ILE A 296 22.75 20.38 25.12
C ILE A 296 23.34 20.74 26.48
N ARG A 297 22.71 20.34 27.61
CA ARG A 297 23.18 20.64 28.98
C ARG A 297 24.49 19.95 29.29
N ASN A 298 24.69 18.73 28.81
CA ASN A 298 25.84 17.91 29.12
C ASN A 298 26.87 17.81 27.96
N TYR A 299 26.89 18.85 27.09
CA TYR A 299 27.73 18.84 25.89
C TYR A 299 29.22 18.59 26.22
N THR A 300 29.76 19.25 27.24
CA THR A 300 31.16 19.13 27.65
C THR A 300 31.51 17.75 28.21
N SER A 301 30.57 17.06 28.84
CA SER A 301 30.80 15.71 29.43
C SER A 301 30.50 14.57 28.50
N THR A 302 29.71 14.80 27.43
CA THR A 302 29.29 13.78 26.46
C THR A 302 30.12 13.78 25.17
N GLY A 303 31.09 14.71 25.04
CA GLY A 303 32.01 14.76 23.89
C GLY A 303 31.31 14.95 22.55
N TRP A 304 31.60 14.06 21.59
CA TRP A 304 31.06 14.11 20.25
C TRP A 304 29.66 13.48 20.09
N MET A 305 29.11 12.85 21.11
CA MET A 305 27.79 12.23 21.05
C MET A 305 26.66 13.18 20.62
N PRO A 306 26.59 14.45 21.09
CA PRO A 306 25.59 15.39 20.62
C PRO A 306 25.63 15.63 19.10
N MET A 307 26.83 15.74 18.53
CA MET A 307 26.97 15.93 17.08
C MET A 307 26.49 14.71 16.29
N ALA A 308 26.81 13.51 16.76
CA ALA A 308 26.30 12.27 16.17
C ALA A 308 24.77 12.18 16.29
N TYR A 309 24.21 12.57 17.42
CA TYR A 309 22.77 12.60 17.64
C TYR A 309 22.05 13.63 16.73
N PHE A 310 22.60 14.83 16.61
CA PHE A 310 22.03 15.87 15.73
C PHE A 310 22.13 15.47 14.26
N THR A 311 23.22 14.82 13.85
CA THR A 311 23.37 14.25 12.51
C THR A 311 22.33 13.16 12.27
N PHE A 312 22.14 12.26 13.23
CA PHE A 312 21.12 11.20 13.18
C PHE A 312 19.72 11.79 12.94
N LEU A 313 19.28 12.77 13.75
CA LEU A 313 17.97 13.41 13.59
C LEU A 313 17.85 14.13 12.25
N SER A 314 18.87 14.87 11.83
CA SER A 314 18.86 15.63 10.58
C SER A 314 18.73 14.72 9.35
N ILE A 315 19.40 13.58 9.34
CA ILE A 315 19.30 12.61 8.26
C ILE A 315 17.90 11.98 8.23
N CYS A 316 17.33 11.62 9.37
CA CYS A 316 15.98 11.07 9.44
C CYS A 316 14.93 12.04 8.88
N VAL A 317 15.08 13.34 9.12
CA VAL A 317 14.19 14.35 8.56
C VAL A 317 14.46 14.58 7.08
N LEU A 318 15.73 14.72 6.67
CA LEU A 318 16.09 14.97 5.27
C LEU A 318 15.60 13.83 4.36
N SER A 319 15.74 12.56 4.78
CA SER A 319 15.27 11.38 4.01
C SER A 319 13.75 11.31 3.88
N THR A 320 13.00 11.96 4.75
CA THR A 320 11.55 12.13 4.62
C THR A 320 11.20 13.28 3.68
N LEU A 321 11.94 14.39 3.76
CA LEU A 321 11.68 15.58 2.93
C LEU A 321 11.98 15.33 1.45
N ASP A 322 13.13 14.72 1.13
CA ASP A 322 13.46 14.37 -0.26
C ASP A 322 12.44 13.40 -0.86
N SER A 323 12.03 12.41 -0.07
CA SER A 323 10.99 11.44 -0.42
C SER A 323 9.64 12.10 -0.66
N GLY A 324 9.25 13.02 0.22
CA GLY A 324 8.02 13.80 0.10
C GLY A 324 8.02 14.71 -1.12
N TYR A 325 9.15 15.33 -1.43
CA TYR A 325 9.32 16.12 -2.64
C TYR A 325 9.08 15.29 -3.91
N ILE A 326 9.75 14.13 -4.01
CA ILE A 326 9.62 13.22 -5.14
C ILE A 326 8.17 12.72 -5.28
N ALA A 327 7.53 12.37 -4.16
CA ALA A 327 6.16 11.88 -4.15
C ALA A 327 5.14 12.96 -4.57
N LEU A 328 5.29 14.18 -4.10
CA LEU A 328 4.47 15.31 -4.51
C LEU A 328 4.68 15.66 -5.99
N LYS A 329 5.91 15.67 -6.48
CA LYS A 329 6.23 15.90 -7.89
C LYS A 329 5.56 14.87 -8.79
N TRP A 330 5.63 13.60 -8.43
CA TRP A 330 4.94 12.52 -9.12
C TRP A 330 3.42 12.67 -9.09
N PHE A 331 2.85 12.93 -7.92
CA PHE A 331 1.42 13.03 -7.72
C PHE A 331 0.80 14.23 -8.43
N LEU A 332 1.40 15.42 -8.31
CA LEU A 332 0.95 16.64 -8.95
C LEU A 332 1.06 16.55 -10.48
N GLY A 333 2.18 16.05 -11.01
CA GLY A 333 2.37 15.83 -12.44
C GLY A 333 1.30 14.91 -13.03
N SER A 334 1.04 13.76 -12.39
CA SER A 334 0.03 12.81 -12.86
C SER A 334 -1.41 13.35 -12.81
N ASN A 335 -1.72 14.29 -11.92
CA ASN A 335 -3.06 14.91 -11.82
C ASN A 335 -3.25 16.07 -12.80
N VAL A 336 -2.21 16.84 -13.09
CA VAL A 336 -2.26 17.94 -14.07
C VAL A 336 -2.54 17.43 -15.47
N ASP A 337 -1.91 16.32 -15.86
CA ASP A 337 -2.13 15.71 -17.18
C ASP A 337 -3.56 15.17 -17.37
N LYS A 338 -4.25 14.82 -16.28
CA LYS A 338 -5.62 14.30 -16.29
C LYS A 338 -6.72 15.34 -16.06
N SER A 339 -6.35 16.60 -15.77
CA SER A 339 -7.31 17.65 -15.41
C SER A 339 -7.71 18.49 -16.61
N GLN A 340 -9.03 18.54 -16.87
CA GLN A 340 -9.66 19.43 -17.86
C GLN A 340 -10.27 20.70 -17.23
N ASN A 341 -9.91 21.06 -15.98
CA ASN A 341 -10.53 22.17 -15.28
C ASN A 341 -10.05 23.54 -15.80
N MET A 342 -11.01 24.42 -16.09
CA MET A 342 -10.83 25.77 -16.66
C MET A 342 -9.93 26.69 -15.80
N LEU A 343 -9.93 26.54 -14.46
CA LEU A 343 -9.05 27.29 -13.53
C LEU A 343 -7.58 26.91 -13.68
N ILE A 344 -7.28 25.68 -14.08
CA ILE A 344 -5.91 25.18 -14.31
C ILE A 344 -5.34 25.77 -15.61
N GLY A 345 -6.18 26.19 -16.55
CA GLY A 345 -5.74 26.85 -17.80
C GLY A 345 -5.13 28.24 -17.61
N LEU A 346 -5.36 28.89 -16.46
CA LEU A 346 -4.83 30.23 -16.15
C LEU A 346 -3.42 30.19 -15.54
N ILE A 347 -3.00 29.05 -14.95
CA ILE A 347 -1.68 28.89 -14.33
C ILE A 347 -0.84 27.95 -15.20
N PRO A 348 0.41 28.31 -15.54
CA PRO A 348 1.29 27.42 -16.33
C PRO A 348 1.41 26.02 -15.70
N LYS A 349 1.21 24.98 -16.51
CA LYS A 349 1.29 23.57 -16.08
C LYS A 349 2.54 23.23 -15.24
N PRO A 350 3.76 23.72 -15.56
CA PRO A 350 4.94 23.43 -14.76
C PRO A 350 4.86 23.99 -13.33
N ILE A 351 4.14 25.09 -13.10
CA ILE A 351 3.96 25.67 -11.76
C ILE A 351 3.02 24.78 -10.92
N ILE A 352 1.91 24.31 -11.52
CA ILE A 352 0.94 23.45 -10.82
C ILE A 352 1.53 22.07 -10.54
N ALA A 353 2.36 21.55 -11.44
CA ALA A 353 3.05 20.28 -11.27
C ALA A 353 4.25 20.36 -10.31
N SER A 354 4.69 21.56 -9.93
CA SER A 354 5.81 21.76 -9.03
C SER A 354 5.42 21.49 -7.57
N PRO A 355 6.23 20.76 -6.79
CA PRO A 355 6.01 20.59 -5.35
C PRO A 355 6.39 21.83 -4.51
N ILE A 356 7.09 22.82 -5.09
CA ILE A 356 7.58 24.00 -4.38
C ILE A 356 6.48 24.77 -3.63
N PRO A 357 5.30 25.06 -4.22
CA PRO A 357 4.22 25.72 -3.48
C PRO A 357 3.77 24.94 -2.24
N SER A 358 3.76 23.61 -2.31
CA SER A 358 3.45 22.75 -1.15
C SER A 358 4.52 22.85 -0.07
N PHE A 359 5.80 22.93 -0.43
CA PHE A 359 6.91 23.13 0.51
C PHE A 359 6.89 24.54 1.14
N MET A 360 6.49 25.56 0.38
CA MET A 360 6.26 26.90 0.95
C MET A 360 5.13 26.88 1.98
N LEU A 361 4.03 26.18 1.69
CA LEU A 361 2.93 25.99 2.63
C LEU A 361 3.40 25.26 3.89
N VAL A 362 4.18 24.20 3.76
CA VAL A 362 4.82 23.48 4.89
C VAL A 362 5.62 24.45 5.75
N GLY A 363 6.45 25.29 5.14
CA GLY A 363 7.22 26.31 5.86
C GLY A 363 6.36 27.32 6.61
N ALA A 364 5.34 27.87 5.93
CA ALA A 364 4.43 28.83 6.53
C ALA A 364 3.65 28.24 7.71
N VAL A 365 3.11 27.03 7.57
CA VAL A 365 2.37 26.35 8.66
C VAL A 365 3.32 25.99 9.81
N THR A 366 4.55 25.56 9.53
CA THR A 366 5.56 25.30 10.56
C THR A 366 5.88 26.55 11.37
N LEU A 367 6.18 27.67 10.72
CA LEU A 367 6.50 28.92 11.38
C LEU A 367 5.30 29.44 12.18
N GLY A 368 4.10 29.42 11.61
CA GLY A 368 2.86 29.79 12.29
C GLY A 368 2.60 28.93 13.53
N GLY A 369 2.81 27.62 13.45
CA GLY A 369 2.68 26.71 14.58
C GLY A 369 3.69 27.00 15.72
N ILE A 370 4.94 27.29 15.36
CA ILE A 370 5.97 27.65 16.35
C ILE A 370 5.62 29.00 17.05
N TRP A 371 5.19 30.00 16.29
CA TRP A 371 4.76 31.28 16.84
C TRP A 371 3.50 31.16 17.71
N ALA A 372 2.57 30.31 17.32
CA ALA A 372 1.38 29.99 18.12
C ALA A 372 1.70 29.08 19.32
N LYS A 373 2.97 28.71 19.52
CA LYS A 373 3.42 27.77 20.58
C LYS A 373 2.65 26.45 20.58
N LEU A 374 2.31 25.96 19.40
CA LEU A 374 1.65 24.66 19.27
C LEU A 374 2.61 23.54 19.65
N GLU A 375 2.05 22.47 20.19
CA GLU A 375 2.74 21.20 20.45
C GLU A 375 2.23 20.12 19.47
N LEU A 376 2.96 19.01 19.35
CA LEU A 376 2.62 17.95 18.38
C LEU A 376 1.23 17.34 18.58
N GLU A 377 0.72 17.36 19.80
CA GLU A 377 -0.62 16.84 20.13
C GLU A 377 -1.73 17.50 19.32
N TYR A 378 -1.62 18.81 19.04
CA TYR A 378 -2.61 19.53 18.24
C TYR A 378 -2.67 19.03 16.81
N PHE A 379 -1.53 18.63 16.26
CA PHE A 379 -1.47 18.01 14.94
C PHE A 379 -2.01 16.59 14.94
N MET A 380 -1.87 15.86 16.05
CA MET A 380 -2.42 14.52 16.21
C MET A 380 -3.94 14.48 16.13
N VAL A 381 -4.63 15.54 16.53
CA VAL A 381 -6.08 15.69 16.39
C VAL A 381 -6.49 15.51 14.92
N ALA A 382 -5.86 16.26 14.02
CA ALA A 382 -6.13 16.17 12.58
C ALA A 382 -5.77 14.80 12.01
N TYR A 383 -4.63 14.25 12.43
CA TYR A 383 -4.15 12.96 11.98
C TYR A 383 -5.10 11.83 12.39
N ALA A 384 -5.34 11.65 13.68
CA ALA A 384 -6.11 10.53 14.20
C ALA A 384 -7.58 10.57 13.77
N SER A 385 -8.18 11.77 13.71
CA SER A 385 -9.62 11.89 13.45
C SER A 385 -9.97 11.99 11.98
N PHE A 386 -9.17 12.69 11.18
CA PHE A 386 -9.50 12.95 9.78
C PHE A 386 -9.07 11.79 8.86
N PHE A 387 -7.86 11.27 9.06
CA PHE A 387 -7.23 10.39 8.08
C PHE A 387 -7.48 8.90 8.30
N VAL A 388 -7.75 8.45 9.53
CA VAL A 388 -7.95 7.01 9.83
C VAL A 388 -9.08 6.39 8.98
N GLY A 389 -10.19 7.11 8.79
CA GLY A 389 -11.30 6.63 7.96
C GLY A 389 -10.93 6.48 6.49
N TYR A 390 -10.16 7.42 5.93
CA TYR A 390 -9.67 7.33 4.54
C TYR A 390 -8.68 6.18 4.35
N ALA A 391 -7.80 5.94 5.33
CA ALA A 391 -6.89 4.80 5.32
C ALA A 391 -7.66 3.47 5.33
N ALA A 392 -8.68 3.36 6.18
CA ALA A 392 -9.55 2.19 6.24
C ALA A 392 -10.26 1.93 4.90
N LEU A 393 -10.71 2.98 4.19
CA LEU A 393 -11.26 2.84 2.84
C LEU A 393 -10.24 2.31 1.83
N ALA A 394 -8.98 2.75 1.89
CA ALA A 394 -7.93 2.26 1.01
C ALA A 394 -7.65 0.77 1.26
N ILE A 395 -7.60 0.37 2.54
CA ILE A 395 -7.43 -1.03 2.95
C ILE A 395 -8.61 -1.88 2.44
N ALA A 396 -9.85 -1.44 2.67
CA ALA A 396 -11.04 -2.15 2.20
C ALA A 396 -11.02 -2.40 0.69
N ARG A 397 -10.54 -1.43 -0.11
CA ARG A 397 -10.37 -1.61 -1.56
C ARG A 397 -9.36 -2.69 -1.96
N CYS A 398 -8.39 -3.01 -1.13
CA CYS A 398 -7.46 -4.11 -1.41
C CYS A 398 -8.14 -5.48 -1.36
N PHE A 399 -9.26 -5.61 -0.66
CA PHE A 399 -10.06 -6.84 -0.60
C PHE A 399 -11.13 -6.90 -1.70
N VAL A 400 -11.58 -5.74 -2.20
CA VAL A 400 -12.58 -5.65 -3.28
C VAL A 400 -12.07 -4.75 -4.40
N PRO A 401 -11.08 -5.20 -5.17
CA PRO A 401 -10.39 -4.35 -6.15
C PRO A 401 -11.28 -3.92 -7.33
N ASN A 402 -12.32 -4.67 -7.66
CA ASN A 402 -13.18 -4.43 -8.82
C ASN A 402 -14.52 -3.73 -8.48
N SER A 403 -14.75 -3.33 -7.24
CA SER A 403 -15.97 -2.60 -6.92
C SER A 403 -15.95 -1.24 -7.63
N GLN A 404 -16.81 -1.08 -8.62
CA GLN A 404 -16.98 0.18 -9.37
C GLN A 404 -17.83 1.20 -8.61
N GLN A 405 -18.40 0.83 -7.45
CA GLN A 405 -19.24 1.74 -6.71
C GLN A 405 -18.43 2.92 -6.16
N PRO A 406 -18.82 4.16 -6.47
CA PRO A 406 -18.21 5.33 -5.87
C PRO A 406 -18.48 5.27 -4.37
N LEU A 407 -17.42 5.09 -3.57
CA LEU A 407 -17.53 5.24 -2.13
C LEU A 407 -18.12 6.62 -1.80
N PRO A 408 -19.00 6.75 -0.80
CA PRO A 408 -19.69 7.99 -0.48
C PRO A 408 -18.75 9.02 0.14
N GLN A 409 -17.93 9.64 -0.69
CA GLN A 409 -16.78 10.45 -0.30
C GLN A 409 -17.17 11.75 0.41
N ILE A 410 -18.33 12.36 0.03
CA ILE A 410 -18.85 13.54 0.73
C ILE A 410 -19.26 13.16 2.15
N ARG A 411 -19.90 12.01 2.33
CA ARG A 411 -20.26 11.51 3.67
C ARG A 411 -19.01 11.22 4.51
N MET A 412 -17.94 10.67 3.90
CA MET A 412 -16.66 10.49 4.58
C MET A 412 -16.03 11.80 5.03
N LEU A 413 -16.04 12.81 4.15
CA LEU A 413 -15.52 14.13 4.50
C LEU A 413 -16.32 14.76 5.65
N SER A 414 -17.65 14.65 5.61
CA SER A 414 -18.52 15.15 6.69
C SER A 414 -18.26 14.43 8.00
N MET A 415 -18.11 13.10 7.98
CA MET A 415 -17.80 12.31 9.17
C MET A 415 -16.42 12.64 9.73
N ALA A 416 -15.41 12.80 8.88
CA ALA A 416 -14.07 13.19 9.29
C ALA A 416 -14.06 14.60 9.92
N SER A 417 -14.79 15.55 9.33
CA SER A 417 -14.91 16.90 9.87
C SER A 417 -15.62 16.91 11.23
N MET A 418 -16.72 16.18 11.38
CA MET A 418 -17.42 16.03 12.64
C MET A 418 -16.54 15.35 13.71
N SER A 419 -15.75 14.37 13.31
CA SER A 419 -14.78 13.68 14.15
C SER A 419 -13.74 14.63 14.73
N ILE A 420 -13.18 15.53 13.92
CA ILE A 420 -12.24 16.56 14.37
C ILE A 420 -12.89 17.47 15.42
N VAL A 421 -14.12 17.92 15.17
CA VAL A 421 -14.86 18.80 16.12
C VAL A 421 -15.08 18.09 17.44
N ILE A 422 -15.56 16.84 17.42
CA ILE A 422 -15.78 16.05 18.64
C ILE A 422 -14.46 15.83 19.39
N PHE A 423 -13.38 15.48 18.68
CA PHE A 423 -12.07 15.27 19.29
C PHE A 423 -11.54 16.55 19.92
N ALA A 424 -11.59 17.68 19.19
CA ALA A 424 -11.15 18.97 19.69
C ALA A 424 -11.92 19.42 20.93
N PHE A 425 -13.24 19.22 20.93
CA PHE A 425 -14.07 19.52 22.11
C PHE A 425 -13.72 18.60 23.29
N GLY A 426 -13.53 17.30 23.06
CA GLY A 426 -13.05 16.37 24.08
C GLY A 426 -11.68 16.75 24.64
N TYR A 427 -10.75 17.18 23.76
CA TYR A 427 -9.42 17.62 24.16
C TYR A 427 -9.46 18.87 25.03
N LEU A 428 -10.20 19.90 24.61
CA LEU A 428 -10.33 21.16 25.37
C LEU A 428 -10.98 20.99 26.73
N ASN A 429 -11.91 20.03 26.85
CA ASN A 429 -12.63 19.76 28.11
C ASN A 429 -12.08 18.56 28.89
N SER A 430 -10.97 17.96 28.45
CA SER A 430 -10.33 16.78 29.06
C SER A 430 -11.29 15.57 29.21
N GLN A 431 -12.24 15.40 28.26
CA GLN A 431 -13.20 14.31 28.24
C GLN A 431 -12.75 13.15 27.40
N THR A 432 -12.24 12.11 28.04
CA THR A 432 -11.68 10.90 27.40
C THR A 432 -12.66 10.19 26.46
N SER A 433 -13.95 10.11 26.82
CA SER A 433 -14.98 9.50 25.99
C SER A 433 -15.17 10.20 24.65
N LEU A 434 -15.11 11.54 24.64
CA LEU A 434 -15.20 12.33 23.41
C LEU A 434 -13.90 12.25 22.59
N LEU A 435 -12.74 12.17 23.22
CA LEU A 435 -11.47 11.93 22.55
C LEU A 435 -11.49 10.60 21.79
N LEU A 436 -11.94 9.55 22.49
CA LEU A 436 -12.03 8.21 21.90
C LEU A 436 -13.09 8.16 20.78
N LEU A 437 -14.27 8.72 21.02
CA LEU A 437 -15.35 8.80 20.04
C LEU A 437 -14.88 9.54 18.77
N GLY A 438 -14.30 10.73 18.94
CA GLY A 438 -13.77 11.52 17.84
C GLY A 438 -12.70 10.77 17.03
N SER A 439 -11.79 10.05 17.69
CA SER A 439 -10.74 9.31 17.03
C SER A 439 -11.24 8.10 16.24
N LEU A 440 -12.23 7.39 16.75
CA LEU A 440 -12.70 6.13 16.17
C LEU A 440 -13.91 6.29 15.23
N LEU A 441 -14.63 7.40 15.29
CA LEU A 441 -15.85 7.62 14.52
C LEU A 441 -15.69 7.39 13.00
N PRO A 442 -14.63 7.89 12.32
CA PRO A 442 -14.44 7.61 10.90
C PRO A 442 -14.19 6.12 10.61
N LEU A 443 -13.50 5.42 11.50
CA LEU A 443 -13.24 3.99 11.38
C LEU A 443 -14.54 3.19 11.54
N VAL A 444 -15.32 3.50 12.57
CA VAL A 444 -16.63 2.88 12.83
C VAL A 444 -17.57 3.10 11.64
N TYR A 445 -17.58 4.31 11.08
CA TYR A 445 -18.39 4.61 9.90
C TYR A 445 -17.96 3.80 8.67
N VAL A 446 -16.66 3.63 8.43
CA VAL A 446 -16.17 2.79 7.33
C VAL A 446 -16.50 1.33 7.56
N CYS A 447 -16.35 0.82 8.78
CA CYS A 447 -16.79 -0.53 9.13
C CYS A 447 -18.29 -0.70 8.86
N TRP A 448 -19.13 0.25 9.31
CA TRP A 448 -20.56 0.22 9.04
C TRP A 448 -20.89 0.25 7.54
N LEU A 449 -20.19 1.09 6.74
CA LEU A 449 -20.32 1.11 5.28
C LEU A 449 -19.97 -0.25 4.66
N VAL A 450 -18.87 -0.84 5.09
CA VAL A 450 -18.41 -2.16 4.62
C VAL A 450 -19.44 -3.23 4.99
N PHE A 451 -20.03 -3.16 6.19
CA PHE A 451 -21.05 -4.12 6.65
C PHE A 451 -22.42 -3.92 6.00
N ASN A 452 -22.79 -2.71 5.60
CA ASN A 452 -24.13 -2.40 5.06
C ASN A 452 -24.22 -2.29 3.53
N THR A 453 -23.10 -2.35 2.83
CA THR A 453 -23.08 -2.30 1.36
C THR A 453 -22.94 -3.71 0.79
N ASP A 454 -23.31 -3.87 -0.49
CA ASP A 454 -23.03 -5.07 -1.32
C ASP A 454 -21.57 -5.54 -1.28
N LEU A 455 -20.69 -4.80 -0.61
CA LEU A 455 -19.31 -5.17 -0.35
C LEU A 455 -19.22 -6.48 0.47
N LEU A 456 -20.11 -6.66 1.45
CA LEU A 456 -20.22 -7.93 2.18
C LEU A 456 -20.73 -9.07 1.29
N ARG A 457 -21.62 -8.76 0.37
CA ARG A 457 -22.11 -9.74 -0.59
C ARG A 457 -20.97 -10.26 -1.45
N VAL A 458 -20.13 -9.35 -1.97
CA VAL A 458 -18.94 -9.70 -2.75
C VAL A 458 -17.85 -10.39 -1.91
N VAL A 459 -17.67 -9.99 -0.65
CA VAL A 459 -16.76 -10.67 0.29
C VAL A 459 -17.29 -12.06 0.66
N HIS A 460 -18.60 -12.20 0.82
CA HIS A 460 -19.23 -13.50 1.12
C HIS A 460 -19.20 -14.43 -0.09
N GLU A 461 -19.46 -13.92 -1.30
CA GLU A 461 -19.31 -14.66 -2.55
C GLU A 461 -17.84 -15.12 -2.76
N LYS A 462 -16.86 -14.23 -2.54
CA LYS A 462 -15.44 -14.62 -2.63
C LYS A 462 -14.95 -15.49 -1.47
N ALA A 463 -15.49 -15.33 -0.28
CA ALA A 463 -15.22 -16.26 0.82
C ALA A 463 -15.86 -17.62 0.53
N GLY A 464 -17.02 -17.65 -0.12
CA GLY A 464 -17.65 -18.85 -0.65
C GLY A 464 -16.78 -19.54 -1.70
N GLU A 465 -16.28 -18.80 -2.70
CA GLU A 465 -15.34 -19.32 -3.73
C GLU A 465 -14.03 -19.87 -3.10
N VAL A 466 -13.49 -19.19 -2.08
CA VAL A 466 -12.29 -19.66 -1.37
C VAL A 466 -12.59 -20.89 -0.50
N MET A 467 -13.77 -20.95 0.13
CA MET A 467 -14.21 -22.15 0.87
C MET A 467 -14.53 -23.32 -0.06
N GLU A 468 -15.13 -23.07 -1.23
CA GLU A 468 -15.33 -24.08 -2.27
C GLU A 468 -14.01 -24.61 -2.82
N ALA A 469 -13.06 -23.70 -3.14
CA ALA A 469 -11.71 -24.10 -3.55
C ALA A 469 -10.94 -24.84 -2.43
N ALA A 470 -11.17 -24.50 -1.17
CA ALA A 470 -10.60 -25.22 -0.04
C ALA A 470 -11.27 -26.59 0.19
N ALA A 471 -12.57 -26.72 -0.09
CA ALA A 471 -13.30 -27.98 -0.01
C ALA A 471 -12.88 -28.97 -1.13
N GLU A 472 -12.28 -28.49 -2.21
CA GLU A 472 -11.72 -29.33 -3.28
C GLU A 472 -10.36 -29.94 -2.95
N ILE A 473 -9.70 -29.51 -1.87
CA ILE A 473 -8.45 -30.13 -1.41
C ILE A 473 -8.74 -31.59 -0.97
N PRO A 474 -8.04 -32.61 -1.51
CA PRO A 474 -8.36 -34.01 -1.24
C PRO A 474 -8.45 -34.39 0.24
N ALA A 475 -7.64 -33.77 1.09
CA ALA A 475 -7.66 -33.98 2.54
C ALA A 475 -8.94 -33.44 3.20
N ILE A 476 -9.44 -32.27 2.77
CA ILE A 476 -10.65 -31.64 3.30
C ILE A 476 -11.89 -32.40 2.77
N ARG A 477 -11.87 -32.85 1.51
CA ARG A 477 -12.91 -33.69 0.91
C ARG A 477 -13.06 -35.03 1.62
N ALA A 478 -11.95 -35.62 2.08
CA ALA A 478 -11.97 -36.85 2.89
C ALA A 478 -12.56 -36.60 4.29
N MET A 479 -12.23 -35.49 4.93
CA MET A 479 -12.80 -35.09 6.26
C MET A 479 -14.29 -34.76 6.16
N THR A 480 -14.74 -34.09 5.09
CA THR A 480 -16.14 -33.74 4.87
C THR A 480 -16.97 -34.99 4.58
N ARG A 481 -16.45 -35.97 3.78
CA ARG A 481 -17.10 -37.27 3.56
C ARG A 481 -17.21 -38.08 4.84
N ALA A 482 -16.21 -38.04 5.71
CA ALA A 482 -16.28 -38.71 7.00
C ALA A 482 -17.32 -38.06 7.95
N ALA A 483 -17.45 -36.72 7.92
CA ALA A 483 -18.44 -36.00 8.70
C ALA A 483 -19.89 -36.22 8.17
N THR A 484 -20.09 -36.28 6.83
CA THR A 484 -21.41 -36.54 6.22
C THR A 484 -21.88 -37.99 6.44
N ALA A 485 -20.97 -38.95 6.52
CA ALA A 485 -21.29 -40.32 6.86
C ALA A 485 -21.82 -40.49 8.29
N VAL A 486 -21.50 -39.53 9.19
CA VAL A 486 -21.99 -39.52 10.58
C VAL A 486 -23.35 -38.82 10.71
N THR A 487 -23.72 -37.91 9.78
CA THR A 487 -24.94 -37.07 9.89
C THR A 487 -26.12 -37.48 9.00
N GLY A 488 -25.95 -38.45 8.09
CA GLY A 488 -27.05 -39.09 7.36
C GLY A 488 -27.93 -38.16 6.50
N SER A 489 -27.43 -37.02 6.04
CA SER A 489 -28.18 -36.12 5.16
C SER A 489 -27.61 -36.12 3.74
N ASP A 490 -28.36 -36.75 2.81
CA ASP A 490 -28.17 -36.66 1.36
C ASP A 490 -28.51 -35.23 0.89
N VAL A 491 -27.50 -34.36 0.80
CA VAL A 491 -27.62 -33.12 0.05
C VAL A 491 -27.20 -33.39 -1.39
N ARG A 492 -28.20 -33.60 -2.29
CA ARG A 492 -27.96 -33.61 -3.73
C ARG A 492 -27.31 -32.29 -4.16
N ALA A 493 -26.18 -32.40 -4.85
CA ALA A 493 -25.59 -31.27 -5.56
C ALA A 493 -26.61 -30.72 -6.57
N PRO A 494 -26.71 -29.39 -6.77
CA PRO A 494 -27.61 -28.83 -7.78
C PRO A 494 -27.19 -29.35 -9.15
N GLU A 495 -28.16 -29.94 -9.87
CA GLU A 495 -28.02 -30.29 -11.27
C GLU A 495 -27.70 -29.05 -12.07
N HIS A 496 -26.53 -29.00 -12.72
CA HIS A 496 -26.20 -27.91 -13.62
C HIS A 496 -27.21 -27.85 -14.74
N ASP A 497 -27.88 -26.71 -14.90
CA ASP A 497 -28.81 -26.49 -16.01
C ASP A 497 -27.99 -26.40 -17.32
N HIS A 498 -27.88 -27.53 -18.02
CA HIS A 498 -27.16 -27.67 -19.29
C HIS A 498 -27.66 -26.70 -20.39
N ALA A 499 -28.83 -26.12 -20.24
CA ALA A 499 -29.39 -25.13 -21.17
C ALA A 499 -28.62 -23.82 -21.21
N LEU A 500 -27.87 -23.48 -20.13
CA LEU A 500 -27.03 -22.27 -20.04
C LEU A 500 -25.60 -22.48 -20.58
N ALA A 501 -25.16 -23.70 -20.80
CA ALA A 501 -23.78 -24.02 -21.14
C ALA A 501 -23.46 -24.05 -22.65
N GLY A 502 -24.42 -23.75 -23.51
CA GLY A 502 -24.32 -23.89 -24.97
C GLY A 502 -24.76 -25.27 -25.46
N HIS A 503 -24.91 -25.43 -26.77
CA HIS A 503 -25.35 -26.66 -27.41
C HIS A 503 -24.72 -26.85 -28.79
N PHE A 504 -24.80 -28.07 -29.32
CA PHE A 504 -24.32 -28.36 -30.66
C PHE A 504 -25.45 -28.29 -31.71
N GLU A 505 -25.20 -27.58 -32.81
CA GLU A 505 -25.97 -27.59 -34.04
C GLU A 505 -25.12 -28.24 -35.15
N GLY A 506 -25.23 -29.55 -35.31
CA GLY A 506 -24.34 -30.31 -36.19
C GLY A 506 -22.89 -30.22 -35.71
N LYS A 507 -21.99 -29.68 -36.55
CA LYS A 507 -20.57 -29.47 -36.20
C LYS A 507 -20.30 -28.11 -35.52
N TRP A 508 -21.32 -27.28 -35.36
CA TRP A 508 -21.20 -25.98 -34.71
C TRP A 508 -21.57 -26.08 -33.22
N PHE A 509 -20.71 -25.62 -32.38
CA PHE A 509 -21.04 -25.32 -30.98
C PHE A 509 -21.57 -23.89 -30.89
N VAL A 510 -22.72 -23.71 -30.29
CA VAL A 510 -23.48 -22.46 -30.24
C VAL A 510 -23.64 -22.00 -28.80
N TYR A 511 -23.27 -20.75 -28.54
CA TYR A 511 -23.48 -20.10 -27.26
C TYR A 511 -24.01 -18.70 -27.44
N SER A 512 -25.00 -18.31 -26.63
CA SER A 512 -25.60 -16.98 -26.66
C SER A 512 -25.35 -16.22 -25.36
N MET A 513 -25.06 -14.93 -25.50
CA MET A 513 -24.85 -14.01 -24.38
C MET A 513 -25.48 -12.65 -24.70
N ILE A 514 -25.61 -11.76 -23.72
CA ILE A 514 -26.11 -10.40 -23.90
C ILE A 514 -24.92 -9.45 -23.80
N ALA A 515 -24.74 -8.56 -24.81
CA ALA A 515 -23.81 -7.47 -24.73
C ALA A 515 -24.32 -6.42 -23.74
N THR A 516 -23.46 -5.94 -22.86
CA THR A 516 -23.79 -4.98 -21.81
C THR A 516 -23.01 -3.67 -22.02
N TYR A 517 -23.26 -2.64 -21.22
CA TYR A 517 -22.46 -1.41 -21.23
C TYR A 517 -20.96 -1.65 -21.03
N ALA A 518 -20.58 -2.73 -20.35
CA ALA A 518 -19.17 -3.09 -20.16
C ALA A 518 -18.49 -3.55 -21.47
N ASP A 519 -19.27 -3.96 -22.45
CA ASP A 519 -18.82 -4.47 -23.75
C ASP A 519 -18.82 -3.38 -24.84
N THR A 520 -19.34 -2.19 -24.55
CA THR A 520 -19.57 -1.13 -25.54
C THR A 520 -18.57 0.04 -25.40
N ASN A 521 -18.44 0.81 -26.47
CA ASN A 521 -17.71 2.08 -26.49
C ASN A 521 -18.62 3.26 -26.08
N SER A 522 -18.09 4.48 -26.13
CA SER A 522 -18.80 5.72 -25.76
C SER A 522 -20.02 6.07 -26.63
N VAL A 523 -20.19 5.42 -27.80
CA VAL A 523 -21.31 5.63 -28.73
C VAL A 523 -22.31 4.47 -28.73
N GLY A 524 -22.17 3.52 -27.78
CA GLY A 524 -23.12 2.41 -27.58
C GLY A 524 -22.89 1.20 -28.49
N ASN A 525 -21.85 1.18 -29.32
CA ASN A 525 -21.52 0.03 -30.15
C ASN A 525 -20.56 -0.91 -29.37
N VAL A 526 -20.73 -2.22 -29.57
CA VAL A 526 -19.81 -3.20 -29.01
C VAL A 526 -18.39 -2.91 -29.46
N TYR A 527 -17.49 -2.74 -28.48
CA TYR A 527 -16.08 -2.43 -28.76
C TYR A 527 -15.41 -3.59 -29.50
N PHE A 528 -14.64 -3.28 -30.53
CA PHE A 528 -14.06 -4.32 -31.43
C PHE A 528 -13.25 -5.38 -30.70
N GLY A 529 -12.59 -5.02 -29.59
CA GLY A 529 -11.83 -5.96 -28.74
C GLY A 529 -12.69 -6.95 -27.98
N MET A 530 -14.02 -6.77 -27.90
CA MET A 530 -14.92 -7.72 -27.21
C MET A 530 -15.26 -8.92 -28.06
N TYR A 531 -15.21 -8.83 -29.39
CA TYR A 531 -15.48 -9.99 -30.26
C TYR A 531 -14.52 -11.16 -30.02
N PRO A 532 -13.19 -10.98 -29.88
CA PRO A 532 -12.29 -12.01 -29.41
C PRO A 532 -12.65 -12.60 -28.04
N MET A 533 -13.14 -11.77 -27.11
CA MET A 533 -13.58 -12.24 -25.80
C MET A 533 -14.83 -13.11 -25.86
N PHE A 534 -15.80 -12.76 -26.70
CA PHE A 534 -17.00 -13.57 -26.93
C PHE A 534 -16.66 -14.93 -27.55
N VAL A 535 -15.75 -14.94 -28.51
CA VAL A 535 -15.25 -16.18 -29.11
C VAL A 535 -14.46 -17.00 -28.08
N GLY A 536 -13.65 -16.36 -27.24
CA GLY A 536 -12.88 -17.00 -26.17
C GLY A 536 -13.77 -17.70 -25.15
N LYS A 537 -14.80 -17.02 -24.64
CA LYS A 537 -15.80 -17.61 -23.73
C LYS A 537 -16.49 -18.84 -24.37
N THR A 538 -16.91 -18.72 -25.62
CA THR A 538 -17.56 -19.80 -26.34
C THR A 538 -16.62 -20.99 -26.55
N ARG A 539 -15.34 -20.73 -26.82
CA ARG A 539 -14.29 -21.75 -26.93
C ARG A 539 -14.08 -22.52 -25.62
N GLU A 540 -14.06 -21.86 -24.49
CA GLU A 540 -13.90 -22.50 -23.17
C GLU A 540 -15.08 -23.43 -22.89
N LEU A 541 -16.32 -23.00 -23.20
CA LEU A 541 -17.50 -23.85 -23.07
C LEU A 541 -17.49 -25.04 -24.06
N PHE A 542 -16.98 -24.81 -25.28
CA PHE A 542 -16.79 -25.90 -26.26
C PHE A 542 -15.80 -26.94 -25.72
N PHE A 543 -14.68 -26.53 -25.15
CA PHE A 543 -13.72 -27.46 -24.53
C PHE A 543 -14.33 -28.23 -23.37
N ASN A 544 -15.07 -27.54 -22.50
CA ASN A 544 -15.76 -28.21 -21.41
C ASN A 544 -16.81 -29.20 -21.88
N ALA A 545 -17.53 -28.89 -22.97
CA ALA A 545 -18.53 -29.79 -23.55
C ALA A 545 -17.91 -31.00 -24.26
N THR A 546 -16.73 -30.83 -24.88
CA THR A 546 -16.05 -31.92 -25.64
C THR A 546 -15.07 -32.71 -24.79
N MET A 547 -14.57 -32.14 -23.72
CA MET A 547 -13.59 -32.72 -22.79
C MET A 547 -13.99 -32.40 -21.35
N PRO A 548 -15.07 -33.00 -20.81
CA PRO A 548 -15.60 -32.61 -19.48
C PRO A 548 -14.63 -32.90 -18.33
N ASP A 549 -13.72 -33.84 -18.50
CA ASP A 549 -12.68 -34.17 -17.49
C ASP A 549 -11.40 -33.35 -17.64
N PHE A 550 -11.36 -32.42 -18.60
CA PHE A 550 -10.20 -31.58 -18.83
C PHE A 550 -10.08 -30.47 -17.77
N ASP A 551 -9.03 -30.53 -16.94
CA ASP A 551 -8.74 -29.55 -15.93
C ASP A 551 -7.39 -28.86 -16.23
N LEU A 552 -7.43 -27.55 -16.47
CA LEU A 552 -6.24 -26.73 -16.71
C LEU A 552 -5.22 -26.75 -15.56
N LYS A 553 -5.63 -27.10 -14.34
CA LYS A 553 -4.75 -27.16 -13.16
C LYS A 553 -3.93 -28.45 -13.09
N THR A 554 -4.43 -29.51 -13.68
CA THR A 554 -3.81 -30.85 -13.61
C THR A 554 -3.27 -31.34 -14.96
N THR A 555 -3.56 -30.62 -16.04
CA THR A 555 -3.13 -30.98 -17.38
C THR A 555 -1.63 -30.89 -17.59
N GLN A 556 -1.09 -31.70 -18.48
CA GLN A 556 0.32 -31.69 -18.87
C GLN A 556 0.63 -30.70 -20.02
N PHE A 557 -0.37 -30.03 -20.56
CA PHE A 557 -0.24 -29.10 -21.68
C PHE A 557 -1.15 -27.88 -21.51
N TYR A 558 -0.78 -26.77 -22.17
CA TYR A 558 -1.64 -25.59 -22.30
C TYR A 558 -2.05 -25.38 -23.74
N ILE A 559 -3.26 -24.83 -23.93
CA ILE A 559 -3.79 -24.44 -25.23
C ILE A 559 -3.63 -22.94 -25.40
N LEU A 560 -2.81 -22.53 -26.35
CA LEU A 560 -2.51 -21.12 -26.59
C LEU A 560 -3.10 -20.65 -27.94
N THR A 561 -3.54 -19.40 -27.99
CA THR A 561 -3.93 -18.75 -29.25
C THR A 561 -2.67 -18.31 -30.00
N ARG A 562 -2.47 -18.82 -31.19
CA ARG A 562 -1.39 -18.41 -32.10
C ARG A 562 -1.76 -17.15 -32.89
N SER A 563 -2.98 -17.15 -33.46
CA SER A 563 -3.52 -16.03 -34.22
C SER A 563 -5.04 -15.97 -34.08
N PHE A 564 -5.57 -14.78 -34.22
CA PHE A 564 -7.01 -14.50 -34.26
C PHE A 564 -7.29 -13.56 -35.42
N GLU A 565 -8.13 -13.99 -36.36
CA GLU A 565 -8.56 -13.22 -37.51
C GLU A 565 -10.08 -13.02 -37.42
N HIS A 566 -10.56 -11.79 -37.53
CA HIS A 566 -11.98 -11.47 -37.49
C HIS A 566 -12.33 -10.41 -38.53
N LYS A 567 -13.33 -10.68 -39.32
CA LYS A 567 -13.91 -9.74 -40.27
C LYS A 567 -15.23 -9.24 -39.72
N PHE A 568 -15.29 -7.95 -39.40
CA PHE A 568 -16.50 -7.26 -38.98
C PHE A 568 -17.42 -7.07 -40.21
N VAL A 569 -18.70 -7.38 -40.05
CA VAL A 569 -19.72 -7.27 -41.10
C VAL A 569 -20.77 -6.22 -40.72
N ARG A 570 -21.21 -6.23 -39.46
CA ARG A 570 -22.18 -5.28 -38.91
C ARG A 570 -21.79 -4.96 -37.47
N GLU A 571 -22.26 -3.83 -36.98
CA GLU A 571 -22.11 -3.42 -35.58
C GLU A 571 -23.14 -4.14 -34.71
N ALA A 572 -22.74 -4.47 -33.48
CA ALA A 572 -23.65 -4.84 -32.41
C ALA A 572 -23.73 -3.71 -31.39
N ARG A 573 -24.85 -3.62 -30.67
CA ARG A 573 -25.11 -2.58 -29.67
C ARG A 573 -25.31 -3.16 -28.29
N GLU A 574 -25.39 -2.26 -27.32
CA GLU A 574 -25.77 -2.63 -25.96
C GLU A 574 -27.13 -3.35 -25.95
N PHE A 575 -27.19 -4.38 -25.10
CA PHE A 575 -28.34 -5.27 -24.92
C PHE A 575 -28.70 -6.15 -26.13
N ASP A 576 -27.91 -6.12 -27.20
CA ASP A 576 -28.04 -7.13 -28.25
C ASP A 576 -27.73 -8.53 -27.71
N ARG A 577 -28.55 -9.50 -28.12
CA ARG A 577 -28.24 -10.91 -27.93
C ARG A 577 -27.19 -11.32 -28.95
N ILE A 578 -26.00 -11.65 -28.49
CA ILE A 578 -24.86 -12.08 -29.30
C ILE A 578 -24.83 -13.60 -29.30
N THR A 579 -25.00 -14.21 -30.45
CA THR A 579 -24.88 -15.66 -30.63
C THR A 579 -23.58 -15.97 -31.36
N VAL A 580 -22.69 -16.70 -30.69
CA VAL A 580 -21.40 -17.13 -31.24
C VAL A 580 -21.48 -18.59 -31.59
N LYS A 581 -21.12 -18.92 -32.82
CA LYS A 581 -20.99 -20.29 -33.34
C LYS A 581 -19.52 -20.56 -33.61
N ILE A 582 -18.99 -21.67 -33.09
CA ILE A 582 -17.61 -22.11 -33.36
C ILE A 582 -17.62 -23.56 -33.87
N ARG A 583 -16.69 -23.90 -34.72
CA ARG A 583 -16.45 -25.30 -35.17
C ARG A 583 -14.97 -25.53 -35.39
N ILE A 584 -14.57 -26.78 -35.42
CA ILE A 584 -13.23 -27.19 -35.84
C ILE A 584 -13.12 -26.94 -37.36
N GLY A 585 -12.11 -26.22 -37.77
CA GLY A 585 -11.74 -25.99 -39.16
C GLY A 585 -10.55 -26.88 -39.56
N GLU A 586 -9.54 -26.26 -40.16
CA GLU A 586 -8.30 -26.96 -40.55
C GLU A 586 -7.47 -27.33 -39.33
N TYR A 587 -6.91 -28.53 -39.35
CA TYR A 587 -5.95 -28.98 -38.35
C TYR A 587 -4.81 -29.77 -38.98
N ASN A 588 -3.66 -29.75 -38.35
CA ASN A 588 -2.51 -30.56 -38.70
C ASN A 588 -1.89 -31.12 -37.41
N ARG A 589 -0.71 -31.73 -37.51
CA ARG A 589 -0.07 -32.36 -36.37
C ARG A 589 0.15 -31.41 -35.15
N LYS A 590 0.33 -30.10 -35.38
CA LYS A 590 0.73 -29.13 -34.32
C LYS A 590 -0.28 -28.00 -34.08
N PHE A 591 -1.17 -27.76 -35.00
CA PHE A 591 -2.11 -26.63 -34.98
C PHE A 591 -3.52 -27.08 -35.28
N CYS A 592 -4.46 -26.46 -34.57
CA CYS A 592 -5.89 -26.61 -34.84
C CYS A 592 -6.48 -25.21 -35.07
N THR A 593 -7.37 -25.06 -36.04
CA THR A 593 -8.08 -23.83 -36.33
C THR A 593 -9.54 -23.96 -35.91
N LEU A 594 -10.03 -23.01 -35.12
CA LEU A 594 -11.45 -22.84 -34.83
C LEU A 594 -12.00 -21.75 -35.73
N GLU A 595 -13.00 -22.12 -36.56
CA GLU A 595 -13.79 -21.12 -37.28
C GLU A 595 -14.89 -20.57 -36.39
N HIS A 596 -15.20 -19.28 -36.51
CA HIS A 596 -16.27 -18.66 -35.75
C HIS A 596 -17.15 -17.75 -36.60
N GLN A 597 -18.43 -17.68 -36.21
CA GLN A 597 -19.44 -16.78 -36.75
C GLN A 597 -20.20 -16.16 -35.58
N ILE A 598 -20.50 -14.86 -35.66
CA ILE A 598 -21.21 -14.13 -34.62
C ILE A 598 -22.46 -13.50 -35.23
N PHE A 599 -23.59 -13.68 -34.57
CA PHE A 599 -24.90 -13.23 -35.00
C PHE A 599 -25.58 -12.38 -33.92
N ASN A 600 -26.48 -11.48 -34.32
CA ASN A 600 -27.39 -10.78 -33.41
C ASN A 600 -28.70 -11.58 -33.18
N SER A 601 -29.63 -10.98 -32.43
CA SER A 601 -30.98 -11.53 -32.17
C SER A 601 -31.78 -11.81 -33.44
N ASP A 602 -31.57 -11.07 -34.51
CA ASP A 602 -32.28 -11.17 -35.80
C ASP A 602 -31.60 -12.19 -36.74
N HIS A 603 -30.67 -12.97 -36.22
CA HIS A 603 -29.84 -13.90 -36.99
C HIS A 603 -28.99 -13.23 -38.09
N ALA A 604 -28.78 -11.91 -37.99
CA ALA A 604 -27.92 -11.20 -38.92
C ALA A 604 -26.45 -11.40 -38.53
N LEU A 605 -25.61 -11.73 -39.54
CA LEU A 605 -24.17 -11.93 -39.30
C LEU A 605 -23.50 -10.61 -38.91
N LEU A 606 -22.91 -10.58 -37.70
CA LEU A 606 -22.13 -9.45 -37.19
C LEU A 606 -20.67 -9.56 -37.61
N GLY A 607 -20.13 -10.76 -37.63
CA GLY A 607 -18.76 -11.01 -38.03
C GLY A 607 -18.42 -12.48 -38.11
N LYS A 608 -17.29 -12.80 -38.76
CA LYS A 608 -16.77 -14.15 -38.91
C LYS A 608 -15.26 -14.15 -38.97
N GLY A 609 -14.66 -15.28 -38.63
CA GLY A 609 -13.21 -15.41 -38.69
C GLY A 609 -12.72 -16.76 -38.25
N LYS A 610 -11.45 -16.81 -37.90
CA LYS A 610 -10.78 -18.03 -37.44
C LYS A 610 -9.78 -17.73 -36.34
N GLN A 611 -9.59 -18.68 -35.44
CA GLN A 611 -8.61 -18.66 -34.37
C GLN A 611 -7.69 -19.89 -34.52
N SER A 612 -6.39 -19.68 -34.65
CA SER A 612 -5.43 -20.78 -34.68
C SER A 612 -4.92 -21.06 -33.25
N LEU A 613 -4.97 -22.31 -32.86
CA LEU A 613 -4.53 -22.83 -31.57
C LEU A 613 -3.25 -23.62 -31.71
N LEU A 614 -2.40 -23.56 -30.70
CA LEU A 614 -1.23 -24.41 -30.54
C LEU A 614 -1.17 -24.98 -29.13
N PHE A 615 -0.45 -26.10 -28.97
CA PHE A 615 -0.34 -26.83 -27.73
C PHE A 615 1.10 -26.81 -27.26
N VAL A 616 1.29 -26.49 -25.98
CA VAL A 616 2.62 -26.39 -25.36
C VAL A 616 2.66 -27.21 -24.08
N SER A 617 3.80 -27.77 -23.77
CA SER A 617 4.04 -28.47 -22.51
C SER A 617 3.84 -27.55 -21.32
N ALA A 618 3.10 -27.98 -20.31
CA ALA A 618 2.91 -27.24 -19.07
C ALA A 618 4.22 -27.10 -18.27
N LYS A 619 5.23 -27.94 -18.55
CA LYS A 619 6.48 -27.99 -17.82
C LYS A 619 7.52 -26.96 -18.31
N ASP A 620 7.66 -26.81 -19.62
CA ASP A 620 8.75 -26.02 -20.23
C ASP A 620 8.31 -25.14 -21.40
N TYR A 621 7.01 -25.09 -21.69
CA TYR A 621 6.41 -24.34 -22.81
C TYR A 621 6.93 -24.75 -24.20
N SER A 622 7.53 -25.93 -24.33
CA SER A 622 7.93 -26.46 -25.63
C SER A 622 6.68 -26.82 -26.48
N LEU A 623 6.77 -26.58 -27.79
CA LEU A 623 5.68 -26.81 -28.71
C LEU A 623 5.42 -28.33 -28.84
N LEU A 624 4.22 -28.75 -28.54
CA LEU A 624 3.76 -30.15 -28.66
C LEU A 624 3.03 -30.41 -29.98
N ASP A 625 2.94 -31.66 -30.35
CA ASP A 625 1.91 -32.15 -31.27
C ASP A 625 0.55 -32.07 -30.56
N ILE A 626 -0.56 -32.01 -31.29
CA ILE A 626 -1.90 -32.02 -30.68
C ILE A 626 -2.01 -33.22 -29.75
N PRO A 627 -2.27 -33.07 -28.45
CA PRO A 627 -2.39 -34.19 -27.54
C PRO A 627 -3.45 -35.18 -28.00
N PRO A 628 -3.22 -36.50 -27.86
CA PRO A 628 -4.14 -37.52 -28.38
C PRO A 628 -5.58 -37.38 -27.86
N GLU A 629 -5.73 -36.97 -26.60
CA GLU A 629 -7.03 -36.71 -25.96
C GLU A 629 -7.79 -35.56 -26.63
N VAL A 630 -7.08 -34.47 -26.97
CA VAL A 630 -7.66 -33.33 -27.71
C VAL A 630 -8.02 -33.74 -29.12
N TYR A 631 -7.11 -34.44 -29.80
CA TYR A 631 -7.33 -34.92 -31.17
C TYR A 631 -8.58 -35.80 -31.25
N THR A 632 -8.70 -36.77 -30.34
CA THR A 632 -9.85 -37.71 -30.31
C THR A 632 -11.16 -36.95 -30.03
N SER A 633 -11.15 -36.01 -29.13
CA SER A 633 -12.34 -35.20 -28.80
C SER A 633 -12.74 -34.26 -29.95
N PHE A 634 -11.77 -33.70 -30.69
CA PHE A 634 -12.04 -32.70 -31.74
C PHE A 634 -12.44 -33.33 -33.09
N ILE A 635 -11.93 -34.53 -33.42
CA ILE A 635 -12.15 -35.16 -34.73
C ILE A 635 -13.64 -35.39 -35.03
N SER A 636 -14.46 -35.57 -34.01
CA SER A 636 -15.91 -35.75 -34.15
C SER A 636 -16.63 -34.50 -34.61
N TYR A 637 -15.99 -33.32 -34.46
CA TYR A 637 -16.55 -31.99 -34.77
C TYR A 637 -15.79 -31.28 -35.90
N ALA A 638 -14.83 -31.94 -36.55
CA ALA A 638 -14.04 -31.42 -37.68
C ALA A 638 -14.73 -31.57 -39.04
#